data_cd0102424325cffe1cee0c7ee0174cb4
#
_entry.id   cd0102424325cffe1cee0c7ee0174cb4
#
_cell.length_a   1.000
_cell.length_b   1.000
_cell.length_c   1.000
_cell.angle_alpha   90.00
_cell.angle_beta   90.00
_cell.angle_gamma   90.00
#
_symmetry.space_group_name_H-M   'P 1'
#
loop_
_entity.id
_entity.type
_entity.pdbx_description
1 polymer ?
#
loop_
_entity_poly.entity_id
_entity_poly.type
_entity_poly.pdbx_seq_one_letter_code
_entity_poly.pdbx_strand_id
1 'polypeptide(L)'
;KQKTAYEIRLSLVGSEMCIRDRYISGLAGLIMFFFIAVGGKVMLEGVNYMEHYGLIRKPGTPILPRHSWNTNKRISSIFLYNLTRHSSHHENASLDYWELKAYPDAPEMPGGYLSSVYLVLFTPWIYYRIMAPKLKDWDDNFASTEERKLAQIQNQNSGLSYSII
;
A
#
# COMPACT_ATOMS: atom_id res chain seq x y z
N LYS A 1 -14.77 -7.59 19.64
CA LYS A 1 -14.77 -7.93 18.20
C LYS A 1 -14.39 -9.39 18.08
N GLN A 2 -15.28 -10.24 17.55
CA GLN A 2 -14.93 -11.63 17.20
C GLN A 2 -13.95 -11.60 16.01
N LYS A 3 -12.82 -12.29 16.17
CA LYS A 3 -11.87 -12.50 15.07
C LYS A 3 -12.56 -13.31 13.97
N THR A 4 -12.37 -12.92 12.72
CA THR A 4 -12.89 -13.69 11.59
C THR A 4 -12.19 -15.05 11.51
N ALA A 5 -12.83 -16.05 10.90
CA ALA A 5 -12.23 -17.38 10.69
C ALA A 5 -10.90 -17.28 9.91
N TYR A 6 -10.76 -16.28 9.06
CA TYR A 6 -9.53 -15.98 8.32
C TYR A 6 -8.39 -15.50 9.24
N GLU A 7 -8.67 -14.58 10.17
CA GLU A 7 -7.68 -14.09 11.13
C GLU A 7 -7.21 -15.19 12.09
N ILE A 8 -8.12 -16.08 12.49
CA ILE A 8 -7.78 -17.26 13.32
C ILE A 8 -6.90 -18.22 12.53
N ARG A 9 -7.22 -18.50 11.27
CA ARG A 9 -6.43 -19.39 10.41
C ARG A 9 -5.02 -18.85 10.17
N LEU A 10 -4.87 -17.55 9.90
CA LEU A 10 -3.55 -16.89 9.73
C LEU A 10 -2.71 -16.97 11.01
N SER A 11 -3.31 -16.76 12.19
CA SER A 11 -2.57 -16.85 13.46
C SER A 11 -2.14 -18.28 13.76
N LEU A 12 -2.96 -19.29 13.44
CA LEU A 12 -2.62 -20.71 13.61
C LEU A 12 -1.51 -21.14 12.65
N VAL A 13 -1.59 -20.78 11.39
CA VAL A 13 -0.54 -21.09 10.39
C VAL A 13 0.80 -20.51 10.81
N GLY A 14 0.81 -19.25 11.29
CA GLY A 14 2.04 -18.64 11.81
C GLY A 14 2.64 -19.39 13.01
N SER A 15 1.82 -19.80 13.97
CA SER A 15 2.30 -20.55 15.15
C SER A 15 2.78 -21.96 14.78
N GLU A 16 2.08 -22.67 13.91
CA GLU A 16 2.51 -24.00 13.44
C GLU A 16 3.83 -23.92 12.66
N MET A 17 4.02 -22.92 11.84
CA MET A 17 5.29 -22.69 11.13
C MET A 17 6.44 -22.44 12.11
N CYS A 18 6.26 -21.60 13.11
CA CYS A 18 7.30 -21.37 14.14
C CYS A 18 7.68 -22.63 14.90
N ILE A 19 6.69 -23.44 15.30
CA ILE A 19 6.93 -24.70 16.03
C ILE A 19 7.69 -25.69 15.15
N ARG A 20 7.27 -25.84 13.90
CA ARG A 20 7.90 -26.73 12.92
C ARG A 20 9.34 -26.30 12.60
N ASP A 21 9.56 -25.01 12.38
CA ASP A 21 10.88 -24.46 12.07
C ASP A 21 11.86 -24.65 13.25
N ARG A 22 11.37 -24.46 14.48
CA ARG A 22 12.18 -24.76 15.68
C ARG A 22 12.51 -26.27 15.80
N TYR A 23 11.55 -27.13 15.47
CA TYR A 23 11.77 -28.57 15.54
C TYR A 23 12.75 -29.06 14.47
N ILE A 24 12.66 -28.53 13.24
CA ILE A 24 13.49 -28.94 12.10
C ILE A 24 14.87 -28.29 12.14
N SER A 25 14.94 -27.00 12.46
CA SER A 25 16.15 -26.16 12.30
C SER A 25 16.68 -25.61 13.64
N GLY A 26 16.09 -26.01 14.76
CA GLY A 26 16.48 -25.55 16.07
C GLY A 26 16.30 -24.04 16.30
N LEU A 27 17.12 -23.46 17.17
CA LEU A 27 17.04 -22.04 17.52
C LEU A 27 17.40 -21.13 16.33
N ALA A 28 18.36 -21.54 15.50
CA ALA A 28 18.75 -20.77 14.32
C ALA A 28 17.62 -20.61 13.32
N GLY A 29 16.85 -21.68 13.09
CA GLY A 29 15.65 -21.62 12.22
C GLY A 29 14.57 -20.69 12.77
N LEU A 30 14.35 -20.69 14.08
CA LEU A 30 13.40 -19.76 14.71
C LEU A 30 13.82 -18.30 14.56
N ILE A 31 15.10 -18.00 14.76
CA ILE A 31 15.66 -16.65 14.58
C ILE A 31 15.51 -16.21 13.12
N MET A 32 15.88 -17.08 12.17
CA MET A 32 15.75 -16.79 10.74
C MET A 32 14.29 -16.52 10.34
N PHE A 33 13.37 -17.36 10.81
CA PHE A 33 11.92 -17.15 10.61
C PHE A 33 11.47 -15.79 11.11
N PHE A 34 11.90 -15.38 12.30
CA PHE A 34 11.58 -14.08 12.86
C PHE A 34 12.03 -12.92 11.95
N PHE A 35 13.27 -12.98 11.47
CA PHE A 35 13.79 -11.94 10.55
C PHE A 35 13.03 -11.90 9.22
N ILE A 36 12.70 -13.06 8.65
CA ILE A 36 11.91 -13.13 7.41
C ILE A 36 10.50 -12.59 7.65
N ALA A 37 9.86 -12.93 8.75
CA ALA A 37 8.52 -12.46 9.09
C ALA A 37 8.48 -10.94 9.30
N VAL A 38 9.45 -10.39 10.03
CA VAL A 38 9.58 -8.93 10.22
C VAL A 38 9.88 -8.24 8.90
N GLY A 39 10.82 -8.77 8.10
CA GLY A 39 11.14 -8.23 6.78
C GLY A 39 9.94 -8.21 5.85
N GLY A 40 9.18 -9.31 5.80
CA GLY A 40 7.93 -9.40 5.03
C GLY A 40 6.89 -8.40 5.50
N LYS A 41 6.75 -8.20 6.82
CA LYS A 41 5.86 -7.20 7.39
C LYS A 41 6.26 -5.77 7.00
N VAL A 42 7.54 -5.44 7.10
CA VAL A 42 8.07 -4.12 6.70
C VAL A 42 7.83 -3.87 5.20
N MET A 43 8.05 -4.88 4.36
CA MET A 43 7.78 -4.77 2.92
C MET A 43 6.29 -4.55 2.66
N LEU A 44 5.41 -5.29 3.31
CA LEU A 44 3.95 -5.14 3.16
C LEU A 44 3.48 -3.75 3.58
N GLU A 45 3.96 -3.24 4.71
CA GLU A 45 3.61 -1.90 5.18
C GLU A 45 4.18 -0.80 4.26
N GLY A 46 5.37 -1.00 3.70
CA GLY A 46 5.95 -0.11 2.71
C GLY A 46 5.12 -0.03 1.42
N VAL A 47 4.61 -1.18 0.96
CA VAL A 47 3.70 -1.25 -0.19
C VAL A 47 2.38 -0.54 0.14
N ASN A 48 1.75 -0.89 1.25
CA ASN A 48 0.50 -0.28 1.70
C ASN A 48 0.63 1.25 1.87
N TYR A 49 1.73 1.69 2.44
CA TYR A 49 2.02 3.12 2.60
C TYR A 49 2.09 3.84 1.25
N MET A 50 2.84 3.31 0.28
CA MET A 50 2.98 3.98 -1.01
C MET A 50 1.69 3.97 -1.84
N GLU A 51 0.87 2.93 -1.71
CA GLU A 51 -0.41 2.79 -2.42
C GLU A 51 -1.45 3.81 -1.98
N HIS A 52 -1.34 4.30 -0.75
CA HIS A 52 -2.29 5.25 -0.15
C HIS A 52 -1.67 6.59 0.23
N TYR A 53 -0.39 6.81 -0.07
CA TYR A 53 0.34 8.01 0.33
C TYR A 53 -0.37 9.30 -0.10
N GLY A 54 -0.74 10.11 0.89
CA GLY A 54 -1.33 11.43 0.69
C GLY A 54 -2.77 11.46 0.15
N LEU A 55 -3.37 10.30 -0.12
CA LEU A 55 -4.75 10.21 -0.60
C LEU A 55 -5.74 10.26 0.58
N ILE A 56 -6.75 11.09 0.46
CA ILE A 56 -7.74 11.31 1.52
C ILE A 56 -9.10 10.80 1.09
N ARG A 57 -9.77 10.11 2.00
CA ARG A 57 -11.14 9.64 1.83
C ARG A 57 -12.01 10.15 2.97
N LYS A 58 -13.21 10.62 2.65
CA LYS A 58 -14.20 10.99 3.66
C LYS A 58 -14.60 9.74 4.48
N PRO A 59 -14.55 9.79 5.81
CA PRO A 59 -15.01 8.68 6.64
C PRO A 59 -16.46 8.27 6.32
N GLY A 60 -16.71 6.95 6.27
CA GLY A 60 -18.03 6.40 5.98
C GLY A 60 -18.41 6.32 4.50
N THR A 61 -17.58 6.80 3.59
CA THR A 61 -17.81 6.64 2.14
C THR A 61 -17.14 5.38 1.59
N PRO A 62 -17.65 4.79 0.49
CA PRO A 62 -17.02 3.65 -0.16
C PRO A 62 -15.63 4.02 -0.70
N ILE A 63 -14.77 3.02 -0.83
CA ILE A 63 -13.49 3.17 -1.52
C ILE A 63 -13.76 3.26 -3.02
N LEU A 64 -13.21 4.28 -3.65
CA LEU A 64 -13.33 4.53 -5.09
C LEU A 64 -11.95 4.41 -5.74
N PRO A 65 -11.86 4.22 -7.08
CA PRO A 65 -10.59 4.07 -7.79
C PRO A 65 -9.57 5.19 -7.51
N ARG A 66 -10.03 6.41 -7.25
CA ARG A 66 -9.18 7.56 -6.92
C ARG A 66 -8.49 7.51 -5.55
N HIS A 67 -8.84 6.56 -4.69
CA HIS A 67 -8.29 6.44 -3.33
C HIS A 67 -7.08 5.52 -3.24
N SER A 68 -6.51 5.12 -4.38
CA SER A 68 -5.31 4.29 -4.43
C SER A 68 -4.44 4.68 -5.60
N TRP A 69 -3.12 4.72 -5.37
CA TRP A 69 -2.16 4.85 -6.45
C TRP A 69 -2.03 3.54 -7.21
N ASN A 70 -2.05 3.62 -8.53
CA ASN A 70 -1.94 2.45 -9.40
C ASN A 70 -0.68 2.54 -10.27
N THR A 71 -0.30 1.44 -10.89
CA THR A 71 0.64 1.46 -12.01
C THR A 71 0.37 0.31 -12.97
N ASN A 72 0.44 0.61 -14.26
CA ASN A 72 0.31 -0.36 -15.34
C ASN A 72 1.68 -0.75 -15.94
N LYS A 73 2.79 -0.46 -15.23
CA LYS A 73 4.13 -0.79 -15.68
C LYS A 73 4.31 -2.31 -15.70
N ARG A 74 4.65 -2.87 -16.88
CA ARG A 74 4.70 -4.32 -17.16
C ARG A 74 5.53 -5.10 -16.13
N ILE A 75 6.72 -4.61 -15.79
CA ILE A 75 7.62 -5.27 -14.83
C ILE A 75 6.94 -5.40 -13.46
N SER A 76 6.42 -4.29 -12.92
CA SER A 76 5.73 -4.32 -11.62
C SER A 76 4.47 -5.21 -11.65
N SER A 77 3.70 -5.17 -12.73
CA SER A 77 2.48 -5.99 -12.87
C SER A 77 2.80 -7.48 -12.91
N ILE A 78 3.87 -7.88 -13.59
CA ILE A 78 4.29 -9.31 -13.65
C ILE A 78 4.80 -9.77 -12.27
N PHE A 79 5.74 -9.03 -11.66
CA PHE A 79 6.35 -9.44 -10.40
C PHE A 79 5.38 -9.40 -9.21
N LEU A 80 4.37 -8.52 -9.24
CA LEU A 80 3.39 -8.36 -8.17
C LEU A 80 2.01 -8.92 -8.53
N TYR A 81 1.94 -9.81 -9.53
CA TYR A 81 0.68 -10.49 -9.89
C TYR A 81 -0.50 -9.52 -10.06
N ASN A 82 -0.28 -8.42 -10.82
CA ASN A 82 -1.26 -7.35 -11.05
C ASN A 82 -1.78 -6.62 -9.79
N LEU A 83 -1.25 -6.86 -8.59
CA LEU A 83 -1.62 -6.11 -7.38
C LEU A 83 -1.42 -4.60 -7.57
N THR A 84 -0.59 -4.21 -8.54
CA THR A 84 -0.39 -2.83 -8.98
C THR A 84 -1.64 -2.14 -9.52
N ARG A 85 -2.68 -2.92 -9.85
CA ARG A 85 -4.04 -2.45 -10.16
C ARG A 85 -4.87 -2.36 -8.89
N HIS A 86 -4.36 -1.65 -7.92
CA HIS A 86 -4.79 -1.67 -6.53
C HIS A 86 -6.23 -1.18 -6.35
N SER A 87 -6.67 -0.23 -7.16
CA SER A 87 -8.06 0.25 -7.16
C SER A 87 -9.06 -0.87 -7.49
N SER A 88 -8.73 -1.74 -8.45
CA SER A 88 -9.57 -2.89 -8.76
C SER A 88 -9.60 -3.93 -7.65
N HIS A 89 -8.46 -4.12 -6.98
CA HIS A 89 -8.39 -4.98 -5.79
C HIS A 89 -9.27 -4.46 -4.64
N HIS A 90 -9.28 -3.15 -4.40
CA HIS A 90 -10.13 -2.56 -3.37
C HIS A 90 -11.62 -2.59 -3.70
N GLU A 91 -11.99 -2.49 -4.97
CA GLU A 91 -13.39 -2.57 -5.38
C GLU A 91 -13.95 -3.98 -5.16
N ASN A 92 -13.16 -5.00 -5.48
CA ASN A 92 -13.53 -6.40 -5.24
C ASN A 92 -12.29 -7.24 -4.89
N ALA A 93 -12.04 -7.40 -3.60
CA ALA A 93 -10.91 -8.16 -3.07
C ALA A 93 -10.99 -9.67 -3.30
N SER A 94 -12.11 -10.18 -3.83
CA SER A 94 -12.28 -11.61 -4.16
C SER A 94 -11.88 -11.97 -5.59
N LEU A 95 -11.54 -10.96 -6.42
CA LEU A 95 -11.07 -11.20 -7.78
C LEU A 95 -9.70 -11.88 -7.77
N ASP A 96 -9.53 -12.82 -8.68
CA ASP A 96 -8.22 -13.39 -8.95
C ASP A 96 -7.28 -12.35 -9.58
N TYR A 97 -5.97 -12.50 -9.39
CA TYR A 97 -4.98 -11.50 -9.83
C TYR A 97 -5.00 -11.24 -11.36
N TRP A 98 -5.42 -12.22 -12.17
CA TRP A 98 -5.56 -12.06 -13.62
C TRP A 98 -6.83 -11.34 -14.04
N GLU A 99 -7.82 -11.22 -13.15
CA GLU A 99 -9.09 -10.53 -13.38
C GLU A 99 -9.02 -9.04 -13.03
N LEU A 100 -7.96 -8.61 -12.34
CA LEU A 100 -7.77 -7.22 -11.93
C LEU A 100 -7.66 -6.30 -13.14
N LYS A 101 -8.50 -5.26 -13.17
CA LYS A 101 -8.63 -4.33 -14.29
C LYS A 101 -7.78 -3.08 -14.07
N ALA A 102 -7.24 -2.55 -15.15
CA ALA A 102 -6.67 -1.21 -15.15
C ALA A 102 -7.80 -0.18 -15.28
N TYR A 103 -7.88 0.76 -14.35
CA TYR A 103 -8.82 1.87 -14.43
C TYR A 103 -8.14 3.09 -15.04
N PRO A 104 -8.63 3.60 -16.20
CA PRO A 104 -8.05 4.79 -16.82
C PRO A 104 -8.23 6.05 -15.97
N ASP A 105 -9.28 6.07 -15.14
CA ASP A 105 -9.63 7.21 -14.28
C ASP A 105 -9.03 7.08 -12.86
N ALA A 106 -8.13 6.14 -12.63
CA ALA A 106 -7.43 5.99 -11.36
C ALA A 106 -6.08 6.72 -11.40
N PRO A 107 -5.65 7.35 -10.30
CA PRO A 107 -4.38 8.04 -10.26
C PRO A 107 -3.21 7.06 -10.42
N GLU A 108 -2.23 7.44 -11.24
CA GLU A 108 -1.06 6.61 -11.53
C GLU A 108 0.21 7.14 -10.84
N MET A 109 0.97 6.21 -10.26
CA MET A 109 2.31 6.49 -9.78
C MET A 109 3.25 6.92 -10.91
N PRO A 110 4.23 7.81 -10.62
CA PRO A 110 5.21 8.24 -11.62
C PRO A 110 6.14 7.11 -12.07
N GLY A 111 6.30 6.09 -11.23
CA GLY A 111 7.15 4.92 -11.47
C GLY A 111 6.42 3.59 -11.34
N GLY A 112 7.20 2.51 -11.35
CA GLY A 112 6.69 1.17 -11.00
C GLY A 112 6.67 0.97 -9.48
N TYR A 113 5.86 0.04 -8.99
CA TYR A 113 5.77 -0.27 -7.55
C TYR A 113 7.11 -0.70 -6.96
N LEU A 114 7.88 -1.52 -7.65
CA LEU A 114 9.18 -1.98 -7.15
C LEU A 114 10.14 -0.82 -6.88
N SER A 115 10.22 0.15 -7.79
CA SER A 115 11.04 1.35 -7.58
C SER A 115 10.47 2.23 -6.47
N SER A 116 9.16 2.35 -6.36
CA SER A 116 8.51 3.15 -5.32
C SER A 116 8.71 2.56 -3.93
N VAL A 117 8.59 1.24 -3.77
CA VAL A 117 8.92 0.54 -2.50
C VAL A 117 10.37 0.79 -2.10
N TYR A 118 11.31 0.66 -3.05
CA TYR A 118 12.71 0.95 -2.78
C TYR A 118 12.89 2.39 -2.28
N LEU A 119 12.29 3.37 -2.94
CA LEU A 119 12.37 4.76 -2.55
C LEU A 119 11.77 5.01 -1.14
N VAL A 120 10.61 4.42 -0.85
CA VAL A 120 9.97 4.55 0.47
C VAL A 120 10.83 4.00 1.58
N LEU A 121 11.46 2.84 1.37
CA LEU A 121 12.23 2.17 2.43
C LEU A 121 13.62 2.78 2.64
N PHE A 122 14.27 3.25 1.59
CA PHE A 122 15.69 3.64 1.66
C PHE A 122 15.94 5.12 1.43
N THR A 123 15.07 5.80 0.69
CA THR A 123 15.24 7.22 0.33
C THR A 123 13.92 7.98 0.35
N PRO A 124 13.21 8.03 1.51
CA PRO A 124 11.86 8.58 1.59
C PRO A 124 11.77 10.05 1.16
N TRP A 125 12.82 10.84 1.37
CA TRP A 125 12.86 12.24 0.92
C TRP A 125 12.82 12.38 -0.61
N ILE A 126 13.38 11.43 -1.36
CA ILE A 126 13.29 11.40 -2.83
C ILE A 126 11.86 11.02 -3.24
N TYR A 127 11.29 10.00 -2.58
CA TYR A 127 9.92 9.59 -2.81
C TYR A 127 8.94 10.77 -2.63
N TYR A 128 9.06 11.52 -1.56
CA TYR A 128 8.20 12.68 -1.30
C TYR A 128 8.30 13.76 -2.38
N ARG A 129 9.51 14.05 -2.84
CA ARG A 129 9.73 15.02 -3.92
C ARG A 129 9.09 14.58 -5.25
N ILE A 130 9.18 13.30 -5.56
CA ILE A 130 8.59 12.73 -6.78
C ILE A 130 7.06 12.70 -6.68
N MET A 131 6.51 12.42 -5.50
CA MET A 131 5.07 12.34 -5.30
C MET A 131 4.39 13.71 -5.15
N ALA A 132 5.10 14.75 -4.76
CA ALA A 132 4.51 16.07 -4.55
C ALA A 132 3.71 16.60 -5.76
N PRO A 133 4.21 16.60 -7.00
CA PRO A 133 3.41 17.01 -8.16
C PRO A 133 2.23 16.07 -8.44
N LYS A 134 2.35 14.80 -8.09
CA LYS A 134 1.26 13.82 -8.24
C LYS A 134 0.15 14.04 -7.24
N LEU A 135 0.48 14.41 -6.00
CA LEU A 135 -0.51 14.81 -4.99
C LEU A 135 -1.29 16.04 -5.41
N LYS A 136 -0.59 17.04 -5.99
CA LYS A 136 -1.26 18.21 -6.54
C LYS A 136 -2.19 17.84 -7.70
N ASP A 137 -1.75 16.99 -8.61
CA ASP A 137 -2.57 16.48 -9.73
C ASP A 137 -3.81 15.74 -9.19
N TRP A 138 -3.64 14.96 -8.11
CA TRP A 138 -4.75 14.29 -7.45
C TRP A 138 -5.75 15.28 -6.84
N ASP A 139 -5.28 16.28 -6.14
CA ASP A 139 -6.13 17.34 -5.58
C ASP A 139 -6.93 18.06 -6.66
N ASP A 140 -6.30 18.36 -7.80
CA ASP A 140 -6.92 19.14 -8.89
C ASP A 140 -7.92 18.31 -9.72
N ASN A 141 -7.59 17.03 -10.00
CA ASN A 141 -8.31 16.25 -11.01
C ASN A 141 -9.14 15.08 -10.45
N PHE A 142 -8.80 14.54 -9.28
CA PHE A 142 -9.44 13.34 -8.74
C PHE A 142 -10.22 13.58 -7.45
N ALA A 143 -9.73 14.44 -6.56
CA ALA A 143 -10.34 14.69 -5.27
C ALA A 143 -11.69 15.39 -5.37
N SER A 144 -12.67 14.93 -4.58
CA SER A 144 -13.91 15.68 -4.40
C SER A 144 -13.69 16.98 -3.61
N THR A 145 -14.63 17.89 -3.69
CA THR A 145 -14.58 19.16 -2.93
C THR A 145 -14.45 18.93 -1.42
N GLU A 146 -15.08 17.88 -0.89
CA GLU A 146 -15.00 17.54 0.53
C GLU A 146 -13.64 16.96 0.91
N GLU A 147 -13.09 16.10 0.07
CA GLU A 147 -11.76 15.50 0.26
C GLU A 147 -10.66 16.58 0.23
N ARG A 148 -10.75 17.54 -0.68
CA ARG A 148 -9.84 18.71 -0.73
C ARG A 148 -9.87 19.52 0.57
N LYS A 149 -11.08 19.80 1.10
CA LYS A 149 -11.21 20.51 2.37
C LYS A 149 -10.59 19.73 3.53
N LEU A 150 -10.80 18.42 3.58
CA LEU A 150 -10.20 17.56 4.60
C LEU A 150 -8.67 17.55 4.46
N ALA A 151 -8.14 17.47 3.23
CA ALA A 151 -6.71 17.56 2.96
C ALA A 151 -6.10 18.86 3.49
N GLN A 152 -6.74 19.99 3.21
CA GLN A 152 -6.29 21.31 3.69
C GLN A 152 -6.26 21.39 5.22
N ILE A 153 -7.30 20.89 5.89
CA ILE A 153 -7.36 20.87 7.36
C ILE A 153 -6.25 20.00 7.94
N GLN A 154 -6.03 18.82 7.38
CA GLN A 154 -4.97 17.91 7.84
C GLN A 154 -3.57 18.50 7.62
N ASN A 155 -3.34 19.13 6.48
CA ASN A 155 -2.07 19.79 6.18
C ASN A 155 -1.80 20.97 7.14
N GLN A 156 -2.81 21.77 7.44
CA GLN A 156 -2.69 22.85 8.43
C GLN A 156 -2.35 22.30 9.83
N ASN A 157 -3.00 21.21 10.24
CA ASN A 157 -2.78 20.57 11.53
C ASN A 157 -1.42 19.87 11.64
N SER A 158 -0.86 19.41 10.52
CA SER A 158 0.45 18.75 10.50
C SER A 158 1.63 19.71 10.64
N GLY A 159 1.40 21.02 10.49
CA GLY A 159 2.47 22.02 10.47
C GLY A 159 3.39 21.95 9.26
N LEU A 160 3.10 21.05 8.30
CA LEU A 160 3.85 20.96 7.05
C LEU A 160 3.30 21.99 6.06
N SER A 161 4.11 22.97 5.73
CA SER A 161 3.76 23.90 4.66
C SER A 161 3.98 23.23 3.30
N TYR A 162 3.04 23.40 2.37
CA TYR A 162 3.20 22.99 0.95
C TYR A 162 4.46 23.55 0.27
N SER A 163 5.09 24.55 0.87
CA SER A 163 6.33 25.15 0.37
C SER A 163 7.58 24.31 0.61
N ILE A 164 7.49 23.18 1.31
CA ILE A 164 8.63 22.31 1.63
C ILE A 164 8.62 21.01 0.78
N ILE A 165 7.57 20.79 0.04
CA ILE A 165 7.43 19.71 -0.94
C ILE A 165 7.48 20.31 -2.34
#